data_838a0a301444cbf0ab892f9b53a5826d
#
_entry.id   838a0a301444cbf0ab892f9b53a5826d
#
_cell.length_a   1.000
_cell.length_b   1.000
_cell.length_c   1.000
_cell.angle_alpha   90.00
_cell.angle_beta   90.00
_cell.angle_gamma   90.00
#
_symmetry.space_group_name_H-M   'P 1'
#
loop_
_entity.id
_entity.type
_entity.pdbx_description
1 polymer ?
#
loop_
_entity_poly.entity_id
_entity_poly.type
_entity_poly.pdbx_seq_one_letter_code
_entity_poly.pdbx_strand_id
1 'polypeptide(L)'
;MVCIPLYLLSSSISQSSEVGTIREHINPIDAEIAIEEEVKIDLKSHNHFLNAIGHMESGNRYNIVNKWGYMGKYQFGRSTLQTLGYNITRNEFLSNPELQEEAMYKLLKYNKYTLKYYISNYDGKKVWGVNITESGLLAAAHLAGSGNVKRFFQKGLDFKDANGTKMTSYMKQFGGYKLNI
;
A
#
# COMPACT_ATOMS: atom_id res chain seq x y z
N MET A 1 -12.65 -12.71 -74.81
CA MET A 1 -13.42 -12.00 -75.82
C MET A 1 -14.19 -10.91 -75.06
N VAL A 2 -13.69 -9.67 -75.27
CA VAL A 2 -14.48 -8.43 -75.45
C VAL A 2 -15.31 -8.01 -74.24
N CYS A 3 -15.33 -6.84 -73.75
CA CYS A 3 -14.78 -5.50 -74.02
C CYS A 3 -15.06 -4.62 -72.80
N ILE A 4 -14.19 -3.67 -72.58
CA ILE A 4 -14.37 -2.50 -71.71
C ILE A 4 -15.41 -1.57 -72.38
N PRO A 5 -16.12 -0.67 -71.61
CA PRO A 5 -15.61 0.68 -71.56
C PRO A 5 -15.70 1.42 -70.21
N LEU A 6 -14.70 2.20 -70.08
CA LEU A 6 -14.49 3.42 -69.32
C LEU A 6 -15.61 4.45 -69.47
N TYR A 7 -16.10 5.04 -68.39
CA TYR A 7 -16.63 6.42 -68.46
C TYR A 7 -16.25 7.21 -67.19
N LEU A 8 -15.76 8.37 -67.52
CA LEU A 8 -15.22 9.42 -66.62
C LEU A 8 -16.32 10.28 -65.97
N LEU A 9 -15.89 10.96 -64.93
CA LEU A 9 -16.32 12.26 -64.39
C LEU A 9 -17.53 12.29 -63.44
N SER A 10 -17.31 12.64 -62.19
CA SER A 10 -17.35 14.04 -61.76
C SER A 10 -16.99 14.23 -60.32
N SER A 11 -16.23 15.26 -60.09
CA SER A 11 -15.83 15.89 -58.84
C SER A 11 -16.99 16.12 -57.87
N SER A 12 -16.80 15.73 -56.59
CA SER A 12 -17.40 16.44 -55.48
C SER A 12 -16.41 16.45 -54.33
N ILE A 13 -16.05 17.64 -53.98
CA ILE A 13 -15.25 18.06 -52.84
C ILE A 13 -15.98 17.58 -51.58
N SER A 14 -15.40 16.66 -50.86
CA SER A 14 -15.78 16.43 -49.49
C SER A 14 -14.72 17.06 -48.58
N GLN A 15 -15.17 18.03 -47.82
CA GLN A 15 -14.43 18.67 -46.75
C GLN A 15 -13.84 17.61 -45.82
N SER A 16 -12.52 17.55 -45.78
CA SER A 16 -11.81 16.93 -44.68
C SER A 16 -12.01 17.78 -43.42
N SER A 17 -12.86 17.33 -42.52
CA SER A 17 -12.84 17.82 -41.16
C SER A 17 -11.49 17.49 -40.57
N GLU A 18 -10.61 18.47 -40.49
CA GLU A 18 -9.44 18.43 -39.62
C GLU A 18 -9.95 18.31 -38.18
N VAL A 19 -9.93 17.08 -37.64
CA VAL A 19 -9.88 16.86 -36.21
C VAL A 19 -8.49 17.29 -35.78
N GLY A 20 -8.38 18.59 -35.48
CA GLY A 20 -7.20 19.15 -34.85
C GLY A 20 -7.00 18.43 -33.52
N THR A 21 -6.08 17.52 -33.49
CA THR A 21 -5.54 16.98 -32.25
C THR A 21 -4.85 18.16 -31.56
N ILE A 22 -5.56 18.78 -30.61
CA ILE A 22 -4.97 19.73 -29.70
C ILE A 22 -4.03 18.86 -28.84
N ARG A 23 -2.78 18.70 -29.26
CA ARG A 23 -1.70 18.36 -28.39
C ARG A 23 -1.49 19.58 -27.50
N GLU A 24 -2.10 19.59 -26.33
CA GLU A 24 -1.67 20.49 -25.27
C GLU A 24 -0.17 20.28 -25.11
N HIS A 25 0.62 21.25 -25.53
CA HIS A 25 2.02 21.34 -25.21
C HIS A 25 2.11 21.63 -23.70
N ILE A 26 2.06 20.58 -22.90
CA ILE A 26 2.39 20.68 -21.49
C ILE A 26 3.86 21.13 -21.46
N ASN A 27 4.10 22.30 -20.89
CA ASN A 27 5.45 22.80 -20.68
C ASN A 27 6.23 21.75 -19.86
N PRO A 28 7.45 21.35 -20.25
CA PRO A 28 8.24 20.38 -19.52
C PRO A 28 8.38 20.71 -18.02
N ILE A 29 8.44 22.00 -17.68
CA ILE A 29 8.50 22.46 -16.28
C ILE A 29 7.19 22.16 -15.54
N ASP A 30 6.04 22.36 -16.17
CA ASP A 30 4.73 22.07 -15.55
C ASP A 30 4.53 20.56 -15.37
N ALA A 31 5.05 19.76 -16.29
CA ALA A 31 5.04 18.29 -16.18
C ALA A 31 5.96 17.81 -15.06
N GLU A 32 7.13 18.40 -14.89
CA GLU A 32 8.09 18.09 -13.82
C GLU A 32 7.51 18.46 -12.46
N ILE A 33 6.90 19.65 -12.34
CA ILE A 33 6.21 20.09 -11.11
C ILE A 33 5.04 19.16 -10.76
N ALA A 34 4.24 18.76 -11.75
CA ALA A 34 3.12 17.83 -11.53
C ALA A 34 3.58 16.45 -11.07
N ILE A 35 4.69 15.94 -11.62
CA ILE A 35 5.31 14.68 -11.20
C ILE A 35 5.88 14.80 -9.78
N GLU A 36 6.54 15.91 -9.45
CA GLU A 36 7.06 16.15 -8.09
C GLU A 36 5.93 16.28 -7.07
N GLU A 37 4.81 16.91 -7.40
CA GLU A 37 3.64 17.01 -6.52
C GLU A 37 2.96 15.65 -6.33
N GLU A 38 2.81 14.85 -7.38
CA GLU A 38 2.23 13.51 -7.29
C GLU A 38 3.10 12.58 -6.44
N VAL A 39 4.42 12.61 -6.62
CA VAL A 39 5.40 11.87 -5.79
C VAL A 39 5.35 12.34 -4.34
N LYS A 40 5.26 13.66 -4.07
CA LYS A 40 5.12 14.21 -2.72
C LYS A 40 3.83 13.77 -2.03
N ILE A 41 2.71 13.72 -2.74
CA ILE A 41 1.41 13.29 -2.19
C ILE A 41 1.48 11.81 -1.81
N ASP A 42 2.07 10.98 -2.65
CA ASP A 42 2.18 9.53 -2.43
C ASP A 42 3.14 9.21 -1.26
N LEU A 43 4.30 9.84 -1.20
CA LEU A 43 5.23 9.75 -0.08
C LEU A 43 4.60 10.24 1.23
N LYS A 44 3.80 11.32 1.17
CA LYS A 44 3.11 11.85 2.34
C LYS A 44 2.07 10.86 2.87
N SER A 45 1.32 10.18 2.01
CA SER A 45 0.33 9.19 2.41
C SER A 45 0.99 7.96 3.05
N HIS A 46 2.05 7.42 2.45
CA HIS A 46 2.83 6.32 3.01
C HIS A 46 3.46 6.68 4.36
N ASN A 47 4.12 7.84 4.45
CA ASN A 47 4.72 8.31 5.69
C ASN A 47 3.68 8.57 6.78
N HIS A 48 2.49 9.08 6.43
CA HIS A 48 1.40 9.24 7.38
C HIS A 48 0.93 7.91 7.96
N PHE A 49 0.81 6.86 7.13
CA PHE A 49 0.49 5.52 7.58
C PHE A 49 1.53 4.97 8.56
N LEU A 50 2.82 5.06 8.21
CA LEU A 50 3.92 4.62 9.08
C LEU A 50 3.94 5.37 10.41
N ASN A 51 3.76 6.69 10.37
CA ASN A 51 3.70 7.50 11.59
C ASN A 51 2.48 7.19 12.44
N ALA A 52 1.32 6.92 11.83
CA ALA A 52 0.11 6.56 12.56
C ALA A 52 0.27 5.21 13.28
N ILE A 53 0.84 4.19 12.63
CA ILE A 53 1.17 2.92 13.28
C ILE A 53 2.19 3.14 14.40
N GLY A 54 3.32 3.80 14.11
CA GLY A 54 4.36 4.05 15.11
C GLY A 54 3.84 4.83 16.32
N HIS A 55 2.93 5.79 16.11
CA HIS A 55 2.28 6.51 17.20
C HIS A 55 1.43 5.59 18.09
N MET A 56 0.66 4.71 17.49
CA MET A 56 -0.17 3.73 18.20
C MET A 56 0.69 2.74 19.00
N GLU A 57 1.80 2.27 18.44
CA GLU A 57 2.66 1.23 19.03
C GLU A 57 3.57 1.77 20.13
N SER A 58 4.14 2.96 19.97
CA SER A 58 5.19 3.46 20.86
C SER A 58 5.19 4.98 21.10
N GLY A 59 4.25 5.72 20.50
CA GLY A 59 4.35 7.18 20.41
C GLY A 59 5.52 7.63 19.52
N ASN A 60 5.82 6.87 18.46
CA ASN A 60 6.93 7.09 17.51
C ASN A 60 8.34 7.04 18.14
N ARG A 61 8.52 6.29 19.22
CA ARG A 61 9.80 6.19 19.92
C ARG A 61 10.61 4.99 19.45
N TYR A 62 11.81 5.24 18.93
CA TYR A 62 12.71 4.19 18.41
C TYR A 62 13.44 3.40 19.50
N ASN A 63 13.72 3.99 20.66
CA ASN A 63 14.55 3.43 21.73
C ASN A 63 13.77 2.80 22.87
N ILE A 64 12.56 2.32 22.63
CA ILE A 64 11.66 1.76 23.66
C ILE A 64 11.51 0.26 23.52
N VAL A 65 11.36 -0.41 24.66
CA VAL A 65 10.94 -1.82 24.77
C VAL A 65 9.75 -1.90 25.70
N ASN A 66 8.69 -2.59 25.30
CA ASN A 66 7.55 -2.79 26.18
C ASN A 66 7.76 -3.97 27.15
N LYS A 67 6.80 -4.17 28.05
CA LYS A 67 6.87 -5.23 29.07
C LYS A 67 6.89 -6.66 28.51
N TRP A 68 6.52 -6.86 27.26
CA TRP A 68 6.56 -8.15 26.57
C TRP A 68 7.81 -8.34 25.70
N GLY A 69 8.71 -7.34 25.67
CA GLY A 69 9.95 -7.41 24.91
C GLY A 69 9.86 -6.96 23.45
N TYR A 70 8.74 -6.37 23.02
CA TYR A 70 8.62 -5.75 21.70
C TYR A 70 9.39 -4.44 21.65
N MET A 71 10.04 -4.15 20.51
CA MET A 71 11.11 -3.18 20.38
C MET A 71 10.81 -2.08 19.37
N GLY A 72 11.21 -0.85 19.70
CA GLY A 72 11.30 0.30 18.81
C GLY A 72 9.98 0.91 18.42
N LYS A 73 10.03 1.78 17.41
CA LYS A 73 8.90 2.58 16.93
C LYS A 73 7.67 1.73 16.62
N TYR A 74 7.88 0.58 15.98
CA TYR A 74 6.81 -0.31 15.51
C TYR A 74 6.61 -1.55 16.39
N GLN A 75 7.22 -1.59 17.56
CA GLN A 75 7.10 -2.69 18.51
C GLN A 75 7.37 -4.08 17.89
N PHE A 76 8.52 -4.23 17.26
CA PHE A 76 8.93 -5.49 16.64
C PHE A 76 9.24 -6.58 17.66
N GLY A 77 8.67 -7.76 17.46
CA GLY A 77 9.09 -8.98 18.13
C GLY A 77 10.36 -9.56 17.50
N ARG A 78 11.20 -10.21 18.32
CA ARG A 78 12.45 -10.86 17.85
C ARG A 78 12.19 -11.89 16.73
N SER A 79 11.15 -12.69 16.86
CA SER A 79 10.79 -13.71 15.85
C SER A 79 10.41 -13.09 14.51
N THR A 80 9.73 -11.94 14.52
CA THR A 80 9.39 -11.20 13.30
C THR A 80 10.66 -10.71 12.60
N LEU A 81 11.60 -10.12 13.35
CA LEU A 81 12.89 -9.69 12.80
C LEU A 81 13.67 -10.85 12.20
N GLN A 82 13.71 -12.00 12.87
CA GLN A 82 14.35 -13.21 12.35
C GLN A 82 13.68 -13.70 11.04
N THR A 83 12.35 -13.70 10.99
CA THR A 83 11.60 -14.03 9.75
C THR A 83 11.94 -13.12 8.60
N LEU A 84 12.24 -11.85 8.87
CA LEU A 84 12.67 -10.86 7.87
C LEU A 84 14.16 -10.94 7.53
N GLY A 85 14.90 -11.89 8.13
CA GLY A 85 16.33 -12.12 7.89
C GLY A 85 17.27 -11.27 8.73
N TYR A 86 16.76 -10.60 9.78
CA TYR A 86 17.61 -9.83 10.70
C TYR A 86 18.12 -10.70 11.84
N ASN A 87 19.44 -10.86 11.92
CA ASN A 87 20.14 -11.50 13.05
C ASN A 87 20.94 -10.44 13.81
N ILE A 88 20.25 -9.61 14.58
CA ILE A 88 20.78 -8.44 15.26
C ILE A 88 20.44 -8.48 16.75
N THR A 89 21.25 -7.79 17.56
CA THR A 89 20.97 -7.61 18.98
C THR A 89 19.87 -6.57 19.19
N ARG A 90 19.28 -6.57 20.39
CA ARG A 90 18.32 -5.56 20.81
C ARG A 90 18.91 -4.15 20.73
N ASN A 91 20.15 -3.98 21.19
CA ASN A 91 20.78 -2.67 21.25
C ASN A 91 21.05 -2.12 19.85
N GLU A 92 21.53 -2.95 18.93
CA GLU A 92 21.72 -2.55 17.51
C GLU A 92 20.39 -2.13 16.87
N PHE A 93 19.31 -2.84 17.14
CA PHE A 93 17.99 -2.46 16.59
C PHE A 93 17.48 -1.15 17.18
N LEU A 94 17.57 -0.97 18.51
CA LEU A 94 17.05 0.22 19.19
C LEU A 94 17.85 1.49 18.92
N SER A 95 19.14 1.37 18.62
CA SER A 95 20.01 2.51 18.30
C SER A 95 20.00 2.92 16.82
N ASN A 96 19.26 2.19 15.97
CA ASN A 96 19.25 2.43 14.54
C ASN A 96 17.81 2.66 14.02
N PRO A 97 17.35 3.93 13.96
CA PRO A 97 16.04 4.28 13.42
C PRO A 97 15.83 3.83 11.96
N GLU A 98 16.84 4.00 11.11
CA GLU A 98 16.79 3.65 9.69
C GLU A 98 16.53 2.15 9.51
N LEU A 99 17.18 1.33 10.31
CA LEU A 99 16.98 -0.12 10.31
C LEU A 99 15.54 -0.50 10.72
N GLN A 100 14.93 0.25 11.64
CA GLN A 100 13.54 0.03 12.05
C GLN A 100 12.55 0.40 10.94
N GLU A 101 12.81 1.48 10.22
CA GLU A 101 12.01 1.86 9.03
C GLU A 101 12.16 0.83 7.91
N GLU A 102 13.39 0.38 7.63
CA GLU A 102 13.64 -0.69 6.65
C GLU A 102 12.93 -1.99 7.02
N ALA A 103 13.00 -2.39 8.28
CA ALA A 103 12.33 -3.59 8.78
C ALA A 103 10.80 -3.49 8.61
N MET A 104 10.22 -2.32 8.89
CA MET A 104 8.79 -2.08 8.68
C MET A 104 8.42 -2.14 7.20
N TYR A 105 9.17 -1.51 6.31
CA TYR A 105 8.97 -1.59 4.87
C TYR A 105 9.03 -3.06 4.37
N LYS A 106 10.04 -3.81 4.82
CA LYS A 106 10.20 -5.23 4.50
C LYS A 106 9.01 -6.08 4.99
N LEU A 107 8.53 -5.81 6.21
CA LEU A 107 7.36 -6.50 6.77
C LEU A 107 6.10 -6.20 5.96
N LEU A 108 5.88 -4.95 5.58
CA LEU A 108 4.74 -4.56 4.75
C LEU A 108 4.77 -5.27 3.38
N LYS A 109 5.92 -5.31 2.71
CA LYS A 109 6.10 -6.05 1.44
C LYS A 109 5.84 -7.54 1.61
N TYR A 110 6.38 -8.15 2.65
CA TYR A 110 6.15 -9.56 2.97
C TYR A 110 4.66 -9.85 3.19
N ASN A 111 3.98 -9.01 3.98
CA ASN A 111 2.55 -9.15 4.24
C ASN A 111 1.70 -8.89 2.99
N LYS A 112 2.04 -7.90 2.17
CA LYS A 112 1.37 -7.63 0.88
C LYS A 112 1.45 -8.84 -0.04
N TYR A 113 2.64 -9.42 -0.22
CA TYR A 113 2.81 -10.65 -0.98
C TYR A 113 1.99 -11.81 -0.41
N THR A 114 2.06 -12.02 0.90
CA THR A 114 1.38 -13.13 1.59
C THR A 114 -0.15 -13.01 1.54
N LEU A 115 -0.67 -11.78 1.52
CA LEU A 115 -2.09 -11.45 1.48
C LEU A 115 -2.59 -11.03 0.10
N LYS A 116 -1.78 -11.13 -0.95
CA LYS A 116 -2.10 -10.65 -2.30
C LYS A 116 -3.48 -11.10 -2.82
N TYR A 117 -3.84 -12.36 -2.57
CA TYR A 117 -5.16 -12.89 -2.95
C TYR A 117 -6.29 -12.11 -2.28
N TYR A 118 -6.19 -11.86 -0.98
CA TYR A 118 -7.23 -11.17 -0.22
C TYR A 118 -7.30 -9.69 -0.59
N ILE A 119 -6.16 -9.04 -0.79
CA ILE A 119 -6.09 -7.66 -1.27
C ILE A 119 -6.77 -7.56 -2.64
N SER A 120 -6.35 -8.33 -3.63
CA SER A 120 -6.88 -8.25 -5.00
C SER A 120 -8.38 -8.57 -5.11
N ASN A 121 -8.91 -9.45 -4.23
CA ASN A 121 -10.30 -9.89 -4.33
C ASN A 121 -11.26 -9.11 -3.43
N TYR A 122 -10.77 -8.46 -2.37
CA TYR A 122 -11.63 -7.88 -1.34
C TYR A 122 -11.39 -6.40 -1.05
N ASP A 123 -10.36 -5.76 -1.62
CA ASP A 123 -10.16 -4.32 -1.48
C ASP A 123 -11.42 -3.55 -1.92
N GLY A 124 -11.86 -2.59 -1.11
CA GLY A 124 -13.10 -1.85 -1.30
C GLY A 124 -14.39 -2.60 -0.92
N LYS A 125 -14.33 -3.90 -0.58
CA LYS A 125 -15.50 -4.71 -0.21
C LYS A 125 -15.69 -4.78 1.30
N LYS A 126 -16.93 -5.16 1.70
CA LYS A 126 -17.27 -5.41 3.11
C LYS A 126 -17.28 -6.92 3.40
N VAL A 127 -16.46 -7.35 4.37
CA VAL A 127 -16.36 -8.76 4.80
C VAL A 127 -16.56 -8.81 6.31
N TRP A 128 -17.49 -9.66 6.77
CA TRP A 128 -17.85 -9.79 8.19
C TRP A 128 -18.11 -8.43 8.89
N GLY A 129 -18.73 -7.48 8.16
CA GLY A 129 -19.03 -6.15 8.68
C GLY A 129 -17.86 -5.16 8.72
N VAL A 130 -16.70 -5.52 8.16
CA VAL A 130 -15.50 -4.69 8.08
C VAL A 130 -15.26 -4.27 6.63
N ASN A 131 -15.06 -2.98 6.38
CA ASN A 131 -14.60 -2.50 5.08
C ASN A 131 -13.13 -2.88 4.92
N ILE A 132 -12.83 -3.59 3.85
CA ILE A 132 -11.48 -4.08 3.56
C ILE A 132 -10.74 -3.05 2.72
N THR A 133 -9.51 -2.74 3.12
CA THR A 133 -8.56 -1.93 2.34
C THR A 133 -7.18 -2.54 2.44
N GLU A 134 -6.33 -2.34 1.43
CA GLU A 134 -4.94 -2.82 1.45
C GLU A 134 -4.23 -2.36 2.73
N SER A 135 -4.26 -1.06 3.03
CA SER A 135 -3.58 -0.51 4.22
C SER A 135 -4.13 -1.08 5.53
N GLY A 136 -5.46 -1.25 5.63
CA GLY A 136 -6.09 -1.87 6.80
C GLY A 136 -5.66 -3.33 6.99
N LEU A 137 -5.57 -4.12 5.91
CA LEU A 137 -5.08 -5.51 5.98
C LEU A 137 -3.61 -5.59 6.40
N LEU A 138 -2.77 -4.68 5.90
CA LEU A 138 -1.35 -4.66 6.24
C LEU A 138 -1.10 -4.23 7.68
N ALA A 139 -1.85 -3.26 8.20
CA ALA A 139 -1.84 -2.90 9.62
C ALA A 139 -2.32 -4.05 10.51
N ALA A 140 -3.40 -4.72 10.13
CA ALA A 140 -3.89 -5.90 10.83
C ALA A 140 -2.88 -7.05 10.84
N ALA A 141 -2.15 -7.24 9.74
CA ALA A 141 -1.10 -8.25 9.64
C ALA A 141 0.14 -7.87 10.46
N HIS A 142 0.43 -6.57 10.64
CA HIS A 142 1.45 -6.11 11.57
C HIS A 142 1.11 -6.51 13.03
N LEU A 143 -0.11 -6.22 13.48
CA LEU A 143 -0.58 -6.56 14.83
C LEU A 143 -0.67 -8.08 15.09
N ALA A 144 -1.29 -8.80 14.16
CA ALA A 144 -1.77 -10.16 14.39
C ALA A 144 -1.04 -11.24 13.59
N GLY A 145 -0.24 -10.84 12.62
CA GLY A 145 0.34 -11.72 11.59
C GLY A 145 -0.65 -12.05 10.49
N SER A 146 -0.11 -12.26 9.28
CA SER A 146 -0.91 -12.59 8.08
C SER A 146 -1.75 -13.87 8.21
N GLY A 147 -1.33 -14.82 9.06
CA GLY A 147 -2.08 -16.04 9.35
C GLY A 147 -3.43 -15.78 10.01
N ASN A 148 -3.50 -14.85 10.97
CA ASN A 148 -4.76 -14.45 11.61
C ASN A 148 -5.65 -13.64 10.67
N VAL A 149 -5.07 -12.81 9.80
CA VAL A 149 -5.83 -12.13 8.74
C VAL A 149 -6.51 -13.16 7.82
N LYS A 150 -5.80 -14.21 7.39
CA LYS A 150 -6.39 -15.30 6.59
C LYS A 150 -7.53 -16.03 7.32
N ARG A 151 -7.37 -16.29 8.63
CA ARG A 151 -8.44 -16.91 9.45
C ARG A 151 -9.67 -16.01 9.57
N PHE A 152 -9.50 -14.69 9.61
CA PHE A 152 -10.61 -13.75 9.56
C PHE A 152 -11.45 -13.94 8.28
N PHE A 153 -10.82 -13.98 7.11
CA PHE A 153 -11.55 -14.22 5.86
C PHE A 153 -12.25 -15.58 5.81
N GLN A 154 -11.57 -16.61 6.28
CA GLN A 154 -12.06 -17.99 6.19
C GLN A 154 -13.17 -18.32 7.20
N LYS A 155 -13.14 -17.72 8.39
CA LYS A 155 -13.95 -18.15 9.55
C LYS A 155 -14.61 -17.00 10.31
N GLY A 156 -14.40 -15.74 9.93
CA GLY A 156 -14.88 -14.57 10.69
C GLY A 156 -14.20 -14.39 12.05
N LEU A 157 -13.08 -15.07 12.31
CA LEU A 157 -12.39 -15.01 13.61
C LEU A 157 -11.60 -13.71 13.73
N ASP A 158 -11.89 -12.94 14.77
CA ASP A 158 -11.19 -11.70 15.09
C ASP A 158 -10.14 -11.94 16.18
N PHE A 159 -8.87 -11.81 15.81
CA PHE A 159 -7.75 -11.94 16.74
C PHE A 159 -7.73 -10.74 17.70
N LYS A 160 -7.31 -11.01 18.94
CA LYS A 160 -7.00 -9.99 19.95
C LYS A 160 -5.57 -10.18 20.45
N ASP A 161 -4.83 -9.09 20.57
CA ASP A 161 -3.51 -9.07 21.18
C ASP A 161 -3.59 -9.23 22.71
N ALA A 162 -2.43 -9.22 23.38
CA ALA A 162 -2.35 -9.35 24.84
C ALA A 162 -2.99 -8.17 25.60
N ASN A 163 -3.22 -7.03 24.95
CA ASN A 163 -3.93 -5.87 25.51
C ASN A 163 -5.43 -5.90 25.21
N GLY A 164 -5.91 -6.90 24.48
CA GLY A 164 -7.30 -7.00 24.04
C GLY A 164 -7.61 -6.20 22.77
N THR A 165 -6.61 -5.64 22.08
CA THR A 165 -6.77 -4.89 20.83
C THR A 165 -7.20 -5.85 19.73
N LYS A 166 -8.35 -5.55 19.10
CA LYS A 166 -8.89 -6.36 18.02
C LYS A 166 -8.18 -6.06 16.70
N MET A 167 -7.88 -7.10 15.94
CA MET A 167 -7.34 -6.99 14.59
C MET A 167 -8.25 -6.17 13.66
N THR A 168 -9.58 -6.36 13.76
CA THR A 168 -10.56 -5.58 12.99
C THR A 168 -10.59 -4.10 13.35
N SER A 169 -10.17 -3.72 14.57
CA SER A 169 -9.99 -2.32 14.95
C SER A 169 -8.83 -1.69 14.18
N TYR A 170 -7.73 -2.42 14.00
CA TYR A 170 -6.61 -1.99 13.15
C TYR A 170 -7.03 -1.86 11.67
N MET A 171 -7.80 -2.82 11.14
CA MET A 171 -8.32 -2.72 9.77
C MET A 171 -9.12 -1.43 9.55
N LYS A 172 -9.96 -1.05 10.52
CA LYS A 172 -10.79 0.16 10.45
C LYS A 172 -9.97 1.43 10.61
N GLN A 173 -9.09 1.46 11.60
CA GLN A 173 -8.31 2.65 11.96
C GLN A 173 -7.29 3.01 10.89
N PHE A 174 -6.63 2.01 10.30
CA PHE A 174 -5.57 2.20 9.31
C PHE A 174 -6.04 1.93 7.88
N GLY A 175 -7.36 1.92 7.66
CA GLY A 175 -7.92 1.78 6.32
C GLY A 175 -7.86 3.08 5.50
N GLY A 176 -7.69 2.93 4.17
CA GLY A 176 -7.82 4.04 3.22
C GLY A 176 -6.54 4.84 2.94
N TYR A 177 -5.39 4.45 3.50
CA TYR A 177 -4.11 5.03 3.11
C TYR A 177 -3.65 4.48 1.75
N LYS A 178 -3.05 5.34 0.92
CA LYS A 178 -2.33 4.91 -0.27
C LYS A 178 -0.91 4.51 0.13
N LEU A 179 -0.50 3.30 -0.21
CA LEU A 179 0.82 2.77 0.15
C LEU A 179 1.68 2.59 -1.08
N ASN A 180 2.91 3.09 -1.01
CA ASN A 180 3.93 2.89 -2.04
C ASN A 180 4.90 1.76 -1.62
N ILE A 181 4.46 0.49 -1.82
CA ILE A 181 5.21 -0.72 -1.43
C ILE A 181 5.05 -1.84 -2.44
#